data_8b0a732af6ad4a3b921bf99cd34c1385
#
_entry.id   8b0a732af6ad4a3b921bf99cd34c1385
#
_cell.length_a   1.000
_cell.length_b   1.000
_cell.length_c   1.000
_cell.angle_alpha   90.00
_cell.angle_beta   90.00
_cell.angle_gamma   90.00
#
_symmetry.space_group_name_H-M   'P 1'
#
loop_
_entity.id
_entity.type
_entity.pdbx_description
1 polymer ?
#
loop_
_entity_poly.entity_id
_entity_poly.type
_entity_poly.pdbx_seq_one_letter_code
_entity_poly.pdbx_strand_id
1 'polypeptide(L)'
;VAAVIDAAPEIGGYAVHAAKIARTGVPFFMSHTIKEAHGKDRVEGATIIEVDEDWKPIPGTEKQFDVDTVCIAVGLNPMNQLLRMTGCKIVDSPVLGGKVPSHSLNQETSVKGVYVAGDASGIEEASTAIIEGRIAGLAIAFRLGYLDEPEFLKQREVQLKSMVGLRSGSHGEARGKAKQYLNDTMEAQA
;
A
#
# COMPACT_ATOMS: atom_id res chain seq x y z
N VAL A 1 -23.82 3.91 1.22
CA VAL A 1 -23.12 2.96 0.34
C VAL A 1 -24.14 1.94 -0.14
N ALA A 2 -24.32 1.81 -1.46
CA ALA A 2 -25.27 0.89 -2.05
C ALA A 2 -24.74 -0.56 -2.09
N ALA A 3 -23.46 -0.74 -2.41
CA ALA A 3 -22.79 -2.02 -2.47
C ALA A 3 -21.26 -1.89 -2.35
N VAL A 4 -20.61 -2.98 -1.96
CA VAL A 4 -19.17 -3.21 -2.14
C VAL A 4 -19.01 -4.31 -3.19
N ILE A 5 -18.12 -4.08 -4.15
CA ILE A 5 -17.94 -4.94 -5.32
C ILE A 5 -16.47 -5.33 -5.39
N ASP A 6 -16.19 -6.61 -5.51
CA ASP A 6 -14.83 -7.14 -5.66
C ASP A 6 -14.81 -8.26 -6.72
N ALA A 7 -13.86 -8.21 -7.62
CA ALA A 7 -13.66 -9.25 -8.62
C ALA A 7 -13.11 -10.56 -8.04
N ALA A 8 -12.49 -10.51 -6.86
CA ALA A 8 -12.05 -11.69 -6.15
C ALA A 8 -13.25 -12.53 -5.66
N PRO A 9 -13.12 -13.88 -5.57
CA PRO A 9 -14.20 -14.76 -5.09
C PRO A 9 -14.43 -14.61 -3.57
N GLU A 10 -13.47 -14.09 -2.84
CA GLU A 10 -13.50 -13.91 -1.39
C GLU A 10 -12.98 -12.53 -0.99
N ILE A 11 -13.41 -12.05 0.19
CA ILE A 11 -12.94 -10.76 0.73
C ILE A 11 -11.45 -10.84 1.06
N GLY A 12 -10.62 -10.15 0.26
CA GLY A 12 -9.16 -10.11 0.46
C GLY A 12 -8.67 -9.12 1.52
N GLY A 13 -9.55 -8.26 2.05
CA GLY A 13 -9.24 -7.27 3.06
C GLY A 13 -9.28 -7.80 4.50
N TYR A 14 -8.90 -6.94 5.46
CA TYR A 14 -8.98 -7.30 6.88
C TYR A 14 -10.42 -7.59 7.31
N ALA A 15 -10.64 -8.76 7.90
CA ALA A 15 -11.95 -9.22 8.36
C ALA A 15 -12.66 -8.21 9.30
N VAL A 16 -11.91 -7.47 10.11
CA VAL A 16 -12.45 -6.43 11.00
C VAL A 16 -13.13 -5.29 10.24
N HIS A 17 -12.61 -4.91 9.07
CA HIS A 17 -13.20 -3.87 8.23
C HIS A 17 -14.42 -4.39 7.46
N ALA A 18 -14.31 -5.58 6.90
CA ALA A 18 -15.44 -6.25 6.24
C ALA A 18 -16.62 -6.44 7.21
N ALA A 19 -16.35 -6.91 8.43
CA ALA A 19 -17.37 -7.07 9.47
C ALA A 19 -18.04 -5.74 9.88
N LYS A 20 -17.31 -4.63 9.87
CA LYS A 20 -17.89 -3.29 10.13
C LYS A 20 -18.89 -2.90 9.05
N ILE A 21 -18.54 -3.10 7.78
CA ILE A 21 -19.41 -2.79 6.64
C ILE A 21 -20.62 -3.75 6.64
N ALA A 22 -20.40 -5.05 6.81
CA ALA A 22 -21.49 -6.04 6.85
C ALA A 22 -22.55 -5.72 7.91
N ARG A 23 -22.13 -5.21 9.09
CA ARG A 23 -23.08 -4.78 10.15
C ARG A 23 -23.95 -3.58 9.76
N THR A 24 -23.60 -2.82 8.74
CA THR A 24 -24.44 -1.72 8.23
C THR A 24 -25.51 -2.20 7.22
N GLY A 25 -25.52 -3.51 6.88
CA GLY A 25 -26.42 -4.08 5.90
C GLY A 25 -26.03 -3.84 4.45
N VAL A 26 -24.84 -3.26 4.19
CA VAL A 26 -24.34 -3.07 2.84
C VAL A 26 -23.98 -4.43 2.23
N PRO A 27 -24.53 -4.79 1.06
CA PRO A 27 -24.24 -6.06 0.40
C PRO A 27 -22.83 -6.06 -0.20
N PHE A 28 -22.19 -7.23 -0.18
CA PHE A 28 -20.96 -7.52 -0.89
C PHE A 28 -21.28 -8.37 -2.12
N PHE A 29 -20.80 -7.93 -3.27
CA PHE A 29 -20.84 -8.69 -4.52
C PHE A 29 -19.41 -9.15 -4.85
N MET A 30 -19.10 -10.39 -4.46
CA MET A 30 -17.85 -11.05 -4.81
C MET A 30 -17.93 -11.61 -6.22
N SER A 31 -16.79 -11.85 -6.87
CA SER A 31 -16.70 -12.23 -8.29
C SER A 31 -17.47 -11.28 -9.22
N HIS A 32 -17.53 -9.98 -8.90
CA HIS A 32 -18.20 -8.97 -9.72
C HIS A 32 -17.26 -7.79 -9.99
N THR A 33 -17.51 -7.12 -11.11
CA THR A 33 -16.81 -5.87 -11.44
C THR A 33 -17.79 -4.82 -11.95
N ILE A 34 -17.37 -3.57 -12.02
CA ILE A 34 -18.13 -2.50 -12.67
C ILE A 34 -18.07 -2.72 -14.18
N LYS A 35 -19.23 -2.91 -14.80
CA LYS A 35 -19.36 -2.98 -16.25
C LYS A 35 -19.42 -1.58 -16.88
N GLU A 36 -20.24 -0.72 -16.29
CA GLU A 36 -20.49 0.62 -16.81
C GLU A 36 -21.00 1.55 -15.72
N ALA A 37 -20.58 2.81 -15.78
CA ALA A 37 -21.17 3.90 -15.01
C ALA A 37 -22.03 4.74 -15.97
N HIS A 38 -23.28 5.02 -15.58
CA HIS A 38 -24.27 5.72 -16.39
C HIS A 38 -24.32 7.20 -16.02
N GLY A 39 -24.71 8.02 -16.98
CA GLY A 39 -24.89 9.46 -16.84
C GLY A 39 -24.10 10.24 -17.89
N LYS A 40 -24.47 11.51 -18.07
CA LYS A 40 -23.81 12.39 -19.06
C LYS A 40 -22.85 13.37 -18.41
N ASP A 41 -23.35 14.14 -17.46
CA ASP A 41 -22.58 15.21 -16.79
C ASP A 41 -22.12 14.78 -15.39
N ARG A 42 -22.73 13.75 -14.83
CA ARG A 42 -22.42 13.13 -13.54
C ARG A 42 -22.84 11.67 -13.56
N VAL A 43 -22.40 10.90 -12.57
CA VAL A 43 -22.89 9.53 -12.36
C VAL A 43 -24.36 9.57 -11.93
N GLU A 44 -25.20 8.81 -12.60
CA GLU A 44 -26.64 8.66 -12.34
C GLU A 44 -27.02 7.18 -12.09
N GLY A 45 -26.08 6.28 -12.30
CA GLY A 45 -26.23 4.85 -12.04
C GLY A 45 -24.95 4.08 -12.34
N ALA A 46 -24.96 2.80 -11.99
CA ALA A 46 -23.88 1.87 -12.33
C ALA A 46 -24.46 0.48 -12.62
N THR A 47 -23.84 -0.21 -13.57
CA THR A 47 -24.09 -1.63 -13.83
C THR A 47 -22.88 -2.45 -13.40
N ILE A 48 -23.08 -3.46 -12.59
CA ILE A 48 -22.09 -4.48 -12.27
C ILE A 48 -22.36 -5.75 -13.06
N ILE A 49 -21.33 -6.59 -13.21
CA ILE A 49 -21.41 -7.87 -13.89
C ILE A 49 -20.55 -8.89 -13.15
N GLU A 50 -21.03 -10.14 -13.11
CA GLU A 50 -20.23 -11.26 -12.58
C GLU A 50 -19.05 -11.57 -13.50
N VAL A 51 -17.94 -12.02 -12.92
CA VAL A 51 -16.75 -12.46 -13.63
C VAL A 51 -16.38 -13.89 -13.26
N ASP A 52 -15.80 -14.62 -14.22
CA ASP A 52 -15.26 -15.96 -14.01
C ASP A 52 -13.89 -15.94 -13.31
N GLU A 53 -13.25 -17.11 -13.17
CA GLU A 53 -11.93 -17.27 -12.55
C GLU A 53 -10.80 -16.54 -13.31
N ASP A 54 -10.99 -16.31 -14.62
CA ASP A 54 -10.09 -15.53 -15.48
C ASP A 54 -10.44 -14.03 -15.51
N TRP A 55 -11.38 -13.58 -14.67
CA TRP A 55 -11.90 -12.21 -14.58
C TRP A 55 -12.62 -11.75 -15.85
N LYS A 56 -13.15 -12.70 -16.65
CA LYS A 56 -13.94 -12.40 -17.84
C LYS A 56 -15.40 -12.22 -17.47
N PRO A 57 -16.06 -11.17 -17.98
CA PRO A 57 -17.47 -10.93 -17.74
C PRO A 57 -18.38 -12.09 -18.18
N ILE A 58 -19.34 -12.47 -17.36
CA ILE A 58 -20.35 -13.49 -17.65
C ILE A 58 -21.63 -12.77 -18.15
N PRO A 59 -21.95 -12.81 -19.44
CA PRO A 59 -23.14 -12.14 -19.98
C PRO A 59 -24.44 -12.64 -19.36
N GLY A 60 -25.39 -11.72 -19.09
CA GLY A 60 -26.69 -12.04 -18.49
C GLY A 60 -26.72 -12.01 -16.96
N THR A 61 -25.60 -11.64 -16.31
CA THR A 61 -25.52 -11.50 -14.85
C THR A 61 -25.54 -10.07 -14.38
N GLU A 62 -25.84 -9.13 -15.27
CA GLU A 62 -25.85 -7.71 -15.01
C GLU A 62 -26.84 -7.30 -13.92
N LYS A 63 -26.41 -6.42 -13.02
CA LYS A 63 -27.24 -5.80 -11.97
C LYS A 63 -27.05 -4.28 -12.02
N GLN A 64 -28.15 -3.55 -12.02
CA GLN A 64 -28.15 -2.09 -12.05
C GLN A 64 -28.38 -1.51 -10.66
N PHE A 65 -27.73 -0.38 -10.41
CA PHE A 65 -27.85 0.41 -9.18
C PHE A 65 -28.08 1.88 -9.53
N ASP A 66 -29.06 2.49 -8.89
CA ASP A 66 -29.26 3.94 -8.92
C ASP A 66 -28.31 4.56 -7.88
N VAL A 67 -27.19 5.11 -8.35
CA VAL A 67 -26.15 5.70 -7.53
C VAL A 67 -25.64 6.99 -8.18
N ASP A 68 -25.23 7.93 -7.37
CA ASP A 68 -24.65 9.20 -7.79
C ASP A 68 -23.12 9.22 -7.77
N THR A 69 -22.51 8.16 -7.24
CA THR A 69 -21.07 8.08 -7.03
C THR A 69 -20.57 6.65 -7.20
N VAL A 70 -19.46 6.48 -7.94
CA VAL A 70 -18.69 5.23 -8.02
C VAL A 70 -17.30 5.49 -7.47
N CYS A 71 -16.93 4.74 -6.42
CA CYS A 71 -15.60 4.80 -5.81
C CYS A 71 -14.74 3.65 -6.32
N ILE A 72 -13.62 3.96 -6.96
CA ILE A 72 -12.66 2.97 -7.46
C ILE A 72 -11.57 2.75 -6.40
N ALA A 73 -11.43 1.51 -5.92
CA ALA A 73 -10.45 1.10 -4.90
C ALA A 73 -9.70 -0.17 -5.34
N VAL A 74 -9.09 -0.13 -6.52
CA VAL A 74 -8.47 -1.28 -7.20
C VAL A 74 -6.96 -1.39 -6.97
N GLY A 75 -6.45 -0.81 -5.91
CA GLY A 75 -5.05 -0.82 -5.51
C GLY A 75 -4.44 0.57 -5.44
N LEU A 76 -3.23 0.61 -4.91
CA LEU A 76 -2.43 1.81 -4.72
C LEU A 76 -1.09 1.67 -5.44
N ASN A 77 -0.56 2.77 -5.94
CA ASN A 77 0.79 2.86 -6.48
C ASN A 77 1.63 3.86 -5.68
N PRO A 78 2.90 3.56 -5.38
CA PRO A 78 3.78 4.48 -4.69
C PRO A 78 3.96 5.80 -5.46
N MET A 79 3.67 6.92 -4.82
CA MET A 79 3.90 8.25 -5.39
C MET A 79 5.38 8.62 -5.23
N ASN A 80 6.20 8.21 -6.18
CA ASN A 80 7.66 8.36 -6.12
C ASN A 80 8.26 9.28 -7.19
N GLN A 81 7.44 10.13 -7.81
CA GLN A 81 7.88 11.02 -8.89
C GLN A 81 9.04 11.95 -8.46
N LEU A 82 8.92 12.57 -7.27
CA LEU A 82 9.97 13.42 -6.73
C LEU A 82 11.27 12.65 -6.49
N LEU A 83 11.17 11.42 -5.97
CA LEU A 83 12.33 10.55 -5.74
C LEU A 83 13.02 10.15 -7.05
N ARG A 84 12.24 9.89 -8.09
CA ARG A 84 12.79 9.62 -9.44
C ARG A 84 13.53 10.83 -10.00
N MET A 85 13.05 12.05 -9.73
CA MET A 85 13.70 13.29 -10.16
C MET A 85 15.04 13.52 -9.45
N THR A 86 15.25 12.99 -8.25
CA THR A 86 16.56 13.04 -7.57
C THR A 86 17.59 12.08 -8.17
N GLY A 87 17.16 11.18 -9.06
CA GLY A 87 18.03 10.16 -9.65
C GLY A 87 18.26 8.95 -8.74
N CYS A 88 17.47 8.76 -7.69
CA CYS A 88 17.61 7.59 -6.83
C CYS A 88 17.25 6.30 -7.58
N LYS A 89 17.87 5.18 -7.20
CA LYS A 89 17.64 3.87 -7.78
C LYS A 89 16.21 3.42 -7.51
N ILE A 90 15.49 3.05 -8.58
CA ILE A 90 14.14 2.52 -8.50
C ILE A 90 14.17 1.01 -8.81
N VAL A 91 13.45 0.25 -8.01
CA VAL A 91 13.29 -1.21 -8.12
C VAL A 91 11.82 -1.51 -8.40
N ASP A 92 11.53 -2.51 -9.20
CA ASP A 92 10.17 -3.00 -9.40
C ASP A 92 9.84 -4.07 -8.34
N SER A 93 8.79 -3.81 -7.57
CA SER A 93 8.30 -4.70 -6.51
C SER A 93 6.77 -4.74 -6.52
N PRO A 94 6.15 -5.67 -7.26
CA PRO A 94 4.69 -5.81 -7.31
C PRO A 94 4.03 -5.91 -5.92
N VAL A 95 4.69 -6.58 -4.98
CA VAL A 95 4.23 -6.73 -3.58
C VAL A 95 4.12 -5.38 -2.86
N LEU A 96 4.96 -4.41 -3.23
CA LEU A 96 4.96 -3.06 -2.66
C LEU A 96 4.19 -2.04 -3.52
N GLY A 97 3.40 -2.50 -4.47
CA GLY A 97 2.59 -1.66 -5.35
C GLY A 97 3.29 -1.19 -6.63
N GLY A 98 4.42 -1.79 -7.01
CA GLY A 98 5.14 -1.52 -8.26
C GLY A 98 6.51 -0.89 -8.05
N LYS A 99 6.79 0.21 -8.73
CA LYS A 99 8.11 0.86 -8.69
C LYS A 99 8.34 1.60 -7.38
N VAL A 100 9.40 1.23 -6.64
CA VAL A 100 9.76 1.80 -5.33
C VAL A 100 11.24 2.21 -5.31
N PRO A 101 11.62 3.24 -4.55
CA PRO A 101 13.03 3.60 -4.38
C PRO A 101 13.75 2.56 -3.49
N SER A 102 14.95 2.17 -3.89
CA SER A 102 15.85 1.42 -3.03
C SER A 102 16.29 2.31 -1.87
N HIS A 103 16.30 1.79 -0.65
CA HIS A 103 16.66 2.52 0.56
C HIS A 103 17.29 1.59 1.60
N SER A 104 18.09 2.16 2.51
CA SER A 104 18.70 1.45 3.64
C SER A 104 17.71 1.23 4.78
N LEU A 105 18.13 0.48 5.82
CA LEU A 105 17.40 0.39 7.09
C LEU A 105 17.17 1.73 7.79
N ASN A 106 17.98 2.74 7.45
CA ASN A 106 17.83 4.11 7.94
C ASN A 106 16.90 4.97 7.07
N GLN A 107 16.22 4.38 6.09
CA GLN A 107 15.33 5.05 5.14
C GLN A 107 16.06 6.02 4.19
N GLU A 108 17.39 6.02 4.14
CA GLU A 108 18.15 6.80 3.18
C GLU A 108 18.17 6.08 1.83
N THR A 109 17.88 6.81 0.74
CA THR A 109 17.87 6.27 -0.62
C THR A 109 19.30 6.11 -1.17
N SER A 110 19.45 5.66 -2.41
CA SER A 110 20.74 5.61 -3.11
C SER A 110 21.37 6.99 -3.34
N VAL A 111 20.62 8.06 -3.12
CA VAL A 111 21.11 9.44 -3.17
C VAL A 111 21.30 9.96 -1.75
N LYS A 112 22.54 10.22 -1.38
CA LYS A 112 22.93 10.67 -0.04
C LYS A 112 22.16 11.93 0.38
N GLY A 113 21.51 11.88 1.55
CA GLY A 113 20.71 12.97 2.11
C GLY A 113 19.26 12.99 1.64
N VAL A 114 18.87 12.07 0.78
CA VAL A 114 17.47 11.88 0.36
C VAL A 114 16.89 10.67 1.08
N TYR A 115 15.83 10.90 1.85
CA TYR A 115 15.17 9.89 2.66
C TYR A 115 13.77 9.64 2.12
N VAL A 116 13.25 8.43 2.35
CA VAL A 116 11.90 8.01 1.95
C VAL A 116 11.24 7.23 3.06
N ALA A 117 9.94 7.43 3.27
CA ALA A 117 9.15 6.68 4.25
C ALA A 117 7.69 6.59 3.81
N GLY A 118 6.97 5.59 4.33
CA GLY A 118 5.57 5.36 4.04
C GLY A 118 5.33 4.89 2.60
N ASP A 119 4.14 5.14 2.08
CA ASP A 119 3.69 4.62 0.78
C ASP A 119 4.60 4.97 -0.40
N ALA A 120 5.35 6.07 -0.32
CA ALA A 120 6.34 6.44 -1.33
C ALA A 120 7.51 5.45 -1.39
N SER A 121 7.81 4.74 -0.30
CA SER A 121 8.83 3.68 -0.20
C SER A 121 8.28 2.29 -0.50
N GLY A 122 6.96 2.17 -0.69
CA GLY A 122 6.22 0.94 -0.93
C GLY A 122 4.95 0.86 -0.08
N ILE A 123 3.86 0.43 -0.69
CA ILE A 123 2.54 0.42 -0.06
C ILE A 123 2.49 -0.61 1.08
N GLU A 124 2.26 -0.10 2.29
CA GLU A 124 2.05 -0.91 3.49
C GLU A 124 0.90 -0.31 4.32
N GLU A 125 0.89 -0.57 5.63
CA GLU A 125 -0.09 -0.03 6.57
C GLU A 125 0.37 1.33 7.12
N ALA A 126 -0.59 2.16 7.55
CA ALA A 126 -0.29 3.47 8.14
C ALA A 126 0.62 3.38 9.37
N SER A 127 0.51 2.31 10.15
CA SER A 127 1.37 2.04 11.31
C SER A 127 2.84 1.82 10.94
N THR A 128 3.11 1.10 9.84
CA THR A 128 4.47 0.92 9.33
C THR A 128 5.02 2.22 8.78
N ALA A 129 4.20 3.00 8.07
CA ALA A 129 4.56 4.32 7.55
C ALA A 129 5.01 5.29 8.67
N ILE A 130 4.30 5.29 9.81
CA ILE A 130 4.67 6.08 10.99
C ILE A 130 6.06 5.68 11.51
N ILE A 131 6.33 4.37 11.61
CA ILE A 131 7.61 3.87 12.10
C ILE A 131 8.74 4.20 11.11
N GLU A 132 8.53 4.01 9.83
CA GLU A 132 9.51 4.41 8.81
C GLU A 132 9.84 5.91 8.89
N GLY A 133 8.82 6.76 9.04
CA GLY A 133 9.01 8.20 9.23
C GLY A 133 9.83 8.54 10.48
N ARG A 134 9.62 7.82 11.59
CA ARG A 134 10.42 7.97 12.82
C ARG A 134 11.87 7.55 12.60
N ILE A 135 12.11 6.41 11.92
CA ILE A 135 13.48 5.96 11.60
C ILE A 135 14.19 6.98 10.72
N ALA A 136 13.52 7.49 9.68
CA ALA A 136 14.06 8.53 8.82
C ALA A 136 14.43 9.80 9.61
N GLY A 137 13.52 10.24 10.50
CA GLY A 137 13.76 11.40 11.36
C GLY A 137 14.96 11.22 12.31
N LEU A 138 15.09 10.03 12.93
CA LEU A 138 16.24 9.69 13.77
C LEU A 138 17.55 9.68 12.97
N ALA A 139 17.54 9.10 11.77
CA ALA A 139 18.72 9.06 10.91
C ALA A 139 19.16 10.45 10.45
N ILE A 140 18.21 11.33 10.13
CA ILE A 140 18.46 12.72 9.79
C ILE A 140 19.02 13.48 11.00
N ALA A 141 18.44 13.31 12.18
CA ALA A 141 18.90 13.95 13.41
C ALA A 141 20.34 13.52 13.77
N PHE A 142 20.66 12.24 13.65
CA PHE A 142 22.01 11.70 13.83
C PHE A 142 22.98 12.31 12.81
N ARG A 143 22.62 12.32 11.53
CA ARG A 143 23.45 12.88 10.46
C ARG A 143 23.76 14.36 10.67
N LEU A 144 22.83 15.13 11.22
CA LEU A 144 22.98 16.56 11.48
C LEU A 144 23.64 16.87 12.84
N GLY A 145 24.02 15.84 13.60
CA GLY A 145 24.72 15.98 14.88
C GLY A 145 23.81 16.33 16.07
N TYR A 146 22.49 16.16 15.94
CA TYR A 146 21.54 16.36 17.05
C TYR A 146 21.45 15.14 17.99
N LEU A 147 21.89 13.96 17.52
CA LEU A 147 21.99 12.72 18.30
C LEU A 147 23.41 12.18 18.17
N ASP A 148 23.93 11.61 19.25
CA ASP A 148 25.12 10.77 19.19
C ASP A 148 24.78 9.36 18.70
N GLU A 149 25.80 8.60 18.32
CA GLU A 149 25.60 7.26 17.74
C GLU A 149 24.94 6.30 18.72
N PRO A 150 25.33 6.19 20.01
CA PRO A 150 24.68 5.30 20.96
C PRO A 150 23.17 5.58 21.14
N GLU A 151 22.77 6.82 21.25
CA GLU A 151 21.37 7.19 21.40
C GLU A 151 20.57 6.95 20.10
N PHE A 152 21.17 7.26 18.94
CA PHE A 152 20.57 6.94 17.64
C PHE A 152 20.30 5.43 17.51
N LEU A 153 21.31 4.59 17.74
CA LEU A 153 21.19 3.14 17.61
C LEU A 153 20.14 2.58 18.57
N LYS A 154 20.10 3.04 19.82
CA LYS A 154 19.13 2.65 20.82
C LYS A 154 17.70 3.00 20.39
N GLN A 155 17.46 4.23 19.97
CA GLN A 155 16.12 4.66 19.54
C GLN A 155 15.68 3.95 18.25
N ARG A 156 16.57 3.79 17.28
CA ARG A 156 16.30 3.07 16.04
C ARG A 156 15.91 1.62 16.32
N GLU A 157 16.63 0.93 17.21
CA GLU A 157 16.34 -0.46 17.57
C GLU A 157 14.93 -0.64 18.13
N VAL A 158 14.44 0.30 18.93
CA VAL A 158 13.06 0.30 19.43
C VAL A 158 12.06 0.36 18.28
N GLN A 159 12.31 1.22 17.28
CA GLN A 159 11.44 1.32 16.11
C GLN A 159 11.48 0.04 15.25
N LEU A 160 12.67 -0.51 15.00
CA LEU A 160 12.83 -1.75 14.23
C LEU A 160 12.12 -2.94 14.91
N LYS A 161 12.21 -3.09 16.22
CA LYS A 161 11.46 -4.13 16.96
C LYS A 161 9.95 -3.97 16.82
N SER A 162 9.43 -2.75 16.87
CA SER A 162 8.01 -2.49 16.65
C SER A 162 7.58 -2.86 15.21
N MET A 163 8.45 -2.63 14.22
CA MET A 163 8.20 -2.97 12.82
C MET A 163 8.04 -4.48 12.60
N VAL A 164 8.83 -5.31 13.29
CA VAL A 164 8.78 -6.79 13.15
C VAL A 164 7.38 -7.31 13.43
N GLY A 165 6.71 -6.82 14.49
CA GLY A 165 5.35 -7.23 14.83
C GLY A 165 4.32 -6.83 13.77
N LEU A 166 4.49 -5.67 13.15
CA LEU A 166 3.59 -5.16 12.10
C LEU A 166 3.78 -5.88 10.75
N ARG A 167 5.00 -6.32 10.46
CA ARG A 167 5.35 -7.07 9.24
C ARG A 167 5.25 -8.58 9.43
N SER A 168 4.55 -9.07 10.45
CA SER A 168 4.27 -10.48 10.68
C SER A 168 2.87 -10.87 10.17
N GLY A 169 2.64 -12.20 9.99
CA GLY A 169 1.35 -12.76 9.57
C GLY A 169 1.06 -12.59 8.07
N SER A 170 -0.12 -13.08 7.66
CA SER A 170 -0.50 -13.25 6.25
C SER A 170 -0.48 -11.96 5.42
N HIS A 171 -0.76 -10.81 6.03
CA HIS A 171 -0.81 -9.52 5.31
C HIS A 171 0.51 -8.74 5.34
N GLY A 172 1.36 -8.95 6.37
CA GLY A 172 2.59 -8.19 6.57
C GLY A 172 3.85 -8.89 6.05
N GLU A 173 3.89 -10.22 6.12
CA GLU A 173 5.12 -10.99 5.88
C GLU A 173 5.70 -10.82 4.47
N ALA A 174 4.86 -10.88 3.43
CA ALA A 174 5.33 -10.70 2.05
C ALA A 174 5.92 -9.31 1.82
N ARG A 175 5.28 -8.27 2.37
CA ARG A 175 5.76 -6.88 2.30
C ARG A 175 7.04 -6.69 3.10
N GLY A 176 7.12 -7.29 4.31
CA GLY A 176 8.32 -7.29 5.13
C GLY A 176 9.53 -7.90 4.42
N LYS A 177 9.37 -9.05 3.77
CA LYS A 177 10.41 -9.69 2.95
C LYS A 177 10.82 -8.81 1.76
N ALA A 178 9.86 -8.18 1.08
CA ALA A 178 10.17 -7.28 -0.04
C ALA A 178 10.95 -6.04 0.43
N LYS A 179 10.62 -5.46 1.58
CA LYS A 179 11.37 -4.36 2.19
C LYS A 179 12.78 -4.78 2.61
N GLN A 180 12.93 -5.97 3.21
CA GLN A 180 14.25 -6.51 3.55
C GLN A 180 15.12 -6.65 2.30
N TYR A 181 14.60 -7.18 1.21
CA TYR A 181 15.32 -7.28 -0.05
C TYR A 181 15.80 -5.91 -0.57
N LEU A 182 15.00 -4.85 -0.43
CA LEU A 182 15.42 -3.48 -0.81
C LEU A 182 16.60 -3.01 0.04
N ASN A 183 16.57 -3.26 1.36
CA ASN A 183 17.64 -2.89 2.28
C ASN A 183 18.95 -3.65 1.96
N ASP A 184 18.86 -4.98 1.78
CA ASP A 184 20.02 -5.84 1.48
C ASP A 184 20.69 -5.43 0.15
N THR A 185 19.91 -5.07 -0.86
CA THR A 185 20.43 -4.60 -2.15
C THR A 185 21.11 -3.23 -2.07
N MET A 186 20.76 -2.41 -1.07
CA MET A 186 21.45 -1.15 -0.81
C MET A 186 22.78 -1.37 -0.10
N GLU A 187 22.81 -2.23 0.94
CA GLU A 187 24.01 -2.51 1.72
C GLU A 187 25.08 -3.22 0.90
N ALA A 188 24.69 -4.09 -0.04
CA ALA A 188 25.64 -4.78 -0.93
C ALA A 188 26.35 -3.85 -1.95
N GLN A 189 25.92 -2.59 -2.07
CA GLN A 189 26.44 -1.61 -3.04
C GLN A 189 27.12 -0.40 -2.36
N ALA A 190 27.12 -0.33 -1.04
CA ALA A 190 27.75 0.72 -0.24
C ALA A 190 29.19 0.34 0.13
#